data_e99ac6ce720749fee22345918cd3704e
#
_entry.id   e99ac6ce720749fee22345918cd3704e
#
_cell.length_a   1.000
_cell.length_b   1.000
_cell.length_c   1.000
_cell.angle_alpha   90.00
_cell.angle_beta   90.00
_cell.angle_gamma   90.00
#
_symmetry.space_group_name_H-M   'P 1'
#
loop_
_entity.id
_entity.type
_entity.pdbx_description
1 polymer ?
#
loop_
_entity_poly.entity_id
_entity_poly.type
_entity_poly.pdbx_seq_one_letter_code
_entity_poly.pdbx_strand_id
1 'polypeptide(L)'
;GSSPFFGPVCHEVNHLPEADVFKRLWATMSRGLDGMTFGARDLPYFSWRFVEHPEFVYRFIELKSFLRRRTIGLAIVRVDGEICQLSDIVAPLDDLPEILPALAAWSTQQGCKELHFSLTGRFARSLSPLALECNPLGVSITVSSLMPKDKVDLIHEAFWLTAGDTDYR
;
A
#
# COMPACT_ATOMS: atom_id res chain seq x y z
N GLY A 1 11.39 29.37 3.70
CA GLY A 1 10.02 29.23 4.13
C GLY A 1 9.47 27.91 3.61
N SER A 2 9.23 26.94 4.52
CA SER A 2 8.55 25.70 4.17
C SER A 2 7.09 26.06 3.89
N SER A 3 6.63 25.77 2.68
CA SER A 3 5.21 25.82 2.32
C SER A 3 4.43 24.93 3.31
N PRO A 4 3.26 25.34 3.82
CA PRO A 4 2.48 24.47 4.68
C PRO A 4 2.12 23.21 3.88
N PHE A 5 2.54 22.05 4.39
CA PHE A 5 2.25 20.77 3.78
C PHE A 5 0.77 20.44 4.00
N PHE A 6 -0.04 20.62 2.96
CA PHE A 6 -1.47 20.26 2.95
C PHE A 6 -1.69 18.79 2.52
N GLY A 7 -0.86 17.88 3.00
CA GLY A 7 -0.99 16.48 2.72
C GLY A 7 -2.25 15.84 3.34
N PRO A 8 -2.53 14.58 2.99
CA PRO A 8 -3.66 13.84 3.55
C PRO A 8 -3.51 13.67 5.07
N VAL A 9 -4.65 13.60 5.76
CA VAL A 9 -4.71 13.34 7.20
C VAL A 9 -4.97 11.86 7.42
N CYS A 10 -4.15 11.24 8.27
CA CYS A 10 -4.25 9.84 8.66
C CYS A 10 -5.17 9.68 9.88
N HIS A 11 -6.19 8.84 9.76
CA HIS A 11 -7.09 8.47 10.86
C HIS A 11 -7.06 6.97 11.05
N GLU A 12 -6.64 6.51 12.22
CA GLU A 12 -6.77 5.10 12.58
C GLU A 12 -8.24 4.77 12.83
N VAL A 13 -8.69 3.66 12.24
CA VAL A 13 -10.05 3.15 12.36
C VAL A 13 -10.03 1.68 12.77
N ASN A 14 -11.07 1.22 13.45
CA ASN A 14 -11.13 -0.14 14.00
C ASN A 14 -11.76 -1.15 13.04
N HIS A 15 -12.16 -0.73 11.87
CA HIS A 15 -12.84 -1.57 10.88
C HIS A 15 -12.50 -1.13 9.47
N LEU A 16 -12.69 -2.02 8.52
CA LEU A 16 -12.63 -1.70 7.09
C LEU A 16 -13.74 -0.68 6.74
N PRO A 17 -13.49 0.18 5.72
CA PRO A 17 -14.51 1.09 5.23
C PRO A 17 -15.73 0.33 4.70
N GLU A 18 -16.87 1.01 4.62
CA GLU A 18 -18.06 0.46 3.99
C GLU A 18 -17.82 0.06 2.52
N ALA A 19 -18.57 -0.91 2.04
CA ALA A 19 -18.38 -1.53 0.73
C ALA A 19 -18.34 -0.50 -0.42
N ASP A 20 -19.21 0.50 -0.39
CA ASP A 20 -19.27 1.53 -1.43
C ASP A 20 -18.05 2.46 -1.41
N VAL A 21 -17.54 2.78 -0.22
CA VAL A 21 -16.30 3.56 -0.06
C VAL A 21 -15.13 2.76 -0.60
N PHE A 22 -15.00 1.51 -0.18
CA PHE A 22 -13.92 0.63 -0.62
C PHE A 22 -13.94 0.42 -2.14
N LYS A 23 -15.10 0.11 -2.70
CA LYS A 23 -15.29 -0.09 -4.15
C LYS A 23 -14.87 1.15 -4.95
N ARG A 24 -15.19 2.34 -4.46
CA ARG A 24 -14.77 3.61 -5.09
C ARG A 24 -13.25 3.80 -5.03
N LEU A 25 -12.62 3.54 -3.87
CA LEU A 25 -11.17 3.63 -3.72
C LEU A 25 -10.46 2.67 -4.66
N TRP A 26 -10.90 1.42 -4.67
CA TRP A 26 -10.35 0.40 -5.56
C TRP A 26 -10.53 0.75 -7.05
N ALA A 27 -11.71 1.22 -7.44
CA ALA A 27 -11.96 1.65 -8.82
C ALA A 27 -11.07 2.83 -9.24
N THR A 28 -10.69 3.70 -8.31
CA THR A 28 -9.77 4.81 -8.59
C THR A 28 -8.34 4.32 -8.73
N MET A 29 -7.88 3.46 -7.85
CA MET A 29 -6.54 2.88 -7.88
C MET A 29 -6.34 2.00 -9.11
N SER A 30 -7.30 1.11 -9.42
CA SER A 30 -7.21 0.15 -10.52
C SER A 30 -7.09 0.81 -11.89
N ARG A 31 -7.65 2.01 -12.07
CA ARG A 31 -7.42 2.80 -13.30
C ARG A 31 -5.96 3.21 -13.48
N GLY A 32 -5.25 3.50 -12.38
CA GLY A 32 -3.80 3.77 -12.42
C GLY A 32 -2.95 2.52 -12.68
N LEU A 33 -3.55 1.33 -12.56
CA LEU A 33 -2.92 0.03 -12.82
C LEU A 33 -3.29 -0.54 -14.20
N ASP A 34 -3.88 0.26 -15.07
CA ASP A 34 -4.28 -0.20 -16.41
C ASP A 34 -3.09 -0.77 -17.19
N GLY A 35 -3.29 -1.92 -17.84
CA GLY A 35 -2.23 -2.68 -18.51
C GLY A 35 -1.25 -3.40 -17.58
N MET A 36 -1.52 -3.45 -16.27
CA MET A 36 -0.69 -4.16 -15.29
C MET A 36 -1.39 -5.41 -14.76
N THR A 37 -0.60 -6.30 -14.18
CA THR A 37 -1.12 -7.46 -13.44
C THR A 37 -1.16 -7.13 -11.95
N PHE A 38 -2.26 -7.42 -11.29
CA PHE A 38 -2.42 -7.20 -9.85
C PHE A 38 -3.42 -8.18 -9.25
N GLY A 39 -3.26 -8.47 -7.96
CA GLY A 39 -4.24 -9.23 -7.20
C GLY A 39 -5.53 -8.42 -7.01
N ALA A 40 -6.68 -9.08 -7.14
CA ALA A 40 -7.96 -8.44 -6.83
C ALA A 40 -7.97 -8.01 -5.36
N ARG A 41 -8.31 -6.74 -5.13
CA ARG A 41 -8.48 -6.19 -3.78
C ARG A 41 -9.93 -5.85 -3.57
N ASP A 42 -10.63 -6.74 -2.87
CA ASP A 42 -12.01 -6.56 -2.47
C ASP A 42 -12.15 -6.70 -0.95
N LEU A 43 -13.31 -6.37 -0.41
CA LEU A 43 -13.52 -6.49 1.03
C LEU A 43 -13.38 -7.91 1.57
N PRO A 44 -13.86 -8.98 0.89
CA PRO A 44 -13.60 -10.35 1.32
C PRO A 44 -12.11 -10.68 1.42
N TYR A 45 -11.30 -10.27 0.44
CA TYR A 45 -9.84 -10.43 0.50
C TYR A 45 -9.25 -9.70 1.71
N PHE A 46 -9.62 -8.43 1.92
CA PHE A 46 -9.09 -7.64 3.05
C PHE A 46 -9.54 -8.19 4.41
N SER A 47 -10.80 -8.66 4.52
CA SER A 47 -11.28 -9.31 5.75
C SER A 47 -10.46 -10.54 6.05
N TRP A 48 -10.38 -11.46 5.09
CA TRP A 48 -9.60 -12.68 5.25
C TRP A 48 -8.11 -12.41 5.55
N ARG A 49 -7.50 -11.50 4.78
CA ARG A 49 -6.06 -11.29 4.85
C ARG A 49 -5.62 -10.51 6.09
N PHE A 50 -6.39 -9.54 6.53
CA PHE A 50 -5.95 -8.58 7.54
C PHE A 50 -6.82 -8.55 8.80
N VAL A 51 -8.12 -8.76 8.71
CA VAL A 51 -9.01 -8.77 9.89
C VAL A 51 -8.96 -10.14 10.58
N GLU A 52 -9.01 -11.22 9.81
CA GLU A 52 -9.07 -12.60 10.29
C GLU A 52 -7.69 -13.24 10.41
N HIS A 53 -6.61 -12.48 10.25
CA HIS A 53 -5.26 -13.01 10.27
C HIS A 53 -4.93 -13.63 11.63
N PRO A 54 -4.49 -14.92 11.69
CA PRO A 54 -4.37 -15.64 12.96
C PRO A 54 -3.18 -15.19 13.83
N GLU A 55 -2.15 -14.62 13.22
CA GLU A 55 -0.87 -14.35 13.93
C GLU A 55 -0.62 -12.84 14.12
N PHE A 56 -1.10 -11.99 13.22
CA PHE A 56 -0.76 -10.57 13.23
C PHE A 56 -1.98 -9.68 13.42
N VAL A 57 -1.77 -8.61 14.18
CA VAL A 57 -2.75 -7.53 14.33
C VAL A 57 -2.38 -6.40 13.38
N TYR A 58 -3.28 -6.08 12.48
CA TYR A 58 -3.14 -4.97 11.56
C TYR A 58 -3.96 -3.77 12.01
N ARG A 59 -3.48 -2.58 11.70
CA ARG A 59 -4.20 -1.33 11.90
C ARG A 59 -4.66 -0.79 10.55
N PHE A 60 -5.83 -0.22 10.52
CA PHE A 60 -6.44 0.36 9.33
C PHE A 60 -6.36 1.87 9.42
N ILE A 61 -5.71 2.50 8.46
CA ILE A 61 -5.50 3.94 8.41
C ILE A 61 -6.29 4.51 7.25
N GLU A 62 -7.38 5.19 7.57
CA GLU A 62 -8.16 5.95 6.61
C GLU A 62 -7.42 7.24 6.27
N LEU A 63 -7.17 7.45 4.97
CA LEU A 63 -6.51 8.64 4.44
C LEU A 63 -7.57 9.62 3.97
N LYS A 64 -7.63 10.79 4.58
CA LYS A 64 -8.61 11.84 4.24
C LYS A 64 -7.93 13.03 3.59
N SER A 65 -8.56 13.59 2.56
CA SER A 65 -8.11 14.85 1.99
C SER A 65 -8.21 15.96 3.04
N PHE A 66 -7.20 16.80 3.12
CA PHE A 66 -7.13 17.88 4.12
C PHE A 66 -8.35 18.82 4.07
N LEU A 67 -8.72 19.30 2.88
CA LEU A 67 -9.79 20.29 2.74
C LEU A 67 -11.20 19.68 2.81
N ARG A 68 -11.42 18.54 2.17
CA ARG A 68 -12.76 17.96 2.01
C ARG A 68 -13.09 16.87 3.00
N ARG A 69 -12.16 16.46 3.84
CA ARG A 69 -12.26 15.32 4.75
C ARG A 69 -12.81 14.03 4.10
N ARG A 70 -12.76 13.98 2.78
CA ARG A 70 -13.19 12.82 2.02
C ARG A 70 -12.11 11.74 2.10
N THR A 71 -12.53 10.49 2.28
CA THR A 71 -11.63 9.33 2.20
C THR A 71 -11.08 9.19 0.78
N ILE A 72 -9.76 9.31 0.66
CA ILE A 72 -8.99 9.21 -0.59
C ILE A 72 -8.17 7.94 -0.66
N GLY A 73 -8.03 7.22 0.46
CA GLY A 73 -7.30 5.96 0.50
C GLY A 73 -7.48 5.22 1.80
N LEU A 74 -7.01 4.00 1.81
CA LEU A 74 -6.91 3.12 2.96
C LEU A 74 -5.51 2.50 2.97
N ALA A 75 -4.77 2.65 4.07
CA ALA A 75 -3.52 1.97 4.29
C ALA A 75 -3.69 0.90 5.38
N ILE A 76 -3.04 -0.24 5.19
CA ILE A 76 -2.99 -1.33 6.14
C ILE A 76 -1.57 -1.41 6.68
N VAL A 77 -1.42 -1.22 7.96
CA VAL A 77 -0.10 -1.23 8.60
C VAL A 77 -0.01 -2.26 9.71
N ARG A 78 1.20 -2.77 9.93
CA ARG A 78 1.56 -3.56 11.11
C ARG A 78 2.66 -2.82 11.85
N VAL A 79 2.52 -2.69 13.14
CA VAL A 79 3.56 -2.11 14.00
C VAL A 79 4.28 -3.24 14.73
N ASP A 80 5.59 -3.28 14.59
CA ASP A 80 6.47 -4.25 15.24
C ASP A 80 7.63 -3.49 15.90
N GLY A 81 7.53 -3.31 17.20
CA GLY A 81 8.47 -2.47 17.94
C GLY A 81 8.49 -1.03 17.42
N GLU A 82 9.64 -0.59 16.92
CA GLU A 82 9.86 0.76 16.40
C GLU A 82 9.66 0.86 14.87
N ILE A 83 9.22 -0.23 14.23
CA ILE A 83 9.00 -0.30 12.77
C ILE A 83 7.50 -0.33 12.48
N CYS A 84 7.07 0.55 11.58
CA CYS A 84 5.75 0.52 10.97
C CYS A 84 5.88 -0.09 9.57
N GLN A 85 5.33 -1.28 9.38
CA GLN A 85 5.28 -1.94 8.07
C GLN A 85 4.00 -1.57 7.36
N LEU A 86 4.08 -0.83 6.24
CA LEU A 86 2.95 -0.65 5.32
C LEU A 86 2.76 -1.94 4.53
N SER A 87 1.75 -2.71 4.93
CA SER A 87 1.48 -4.04 4.39
C SER A 87 0.71 -3.96 3.08
N ASP A 88 -0.29 -3.10 2.99
CA ASP A 88 -1.02 -2.84 1.74
C ASP A 88 -1.58 -1.42 1.71
N ILE A 89 -1.95 -0.96 0.51
CA ILE A 89 -2.56 0.36 0.33
C ILE A 89 -3.55 0.33 -0.83
N VAL A 90 -4.69 0.96 -0.63
CA VAL A 90 -5.69 1.23 -1.67
C VAL A 90 -5.86 2.73 -1.78
N ALA A 91 -5.17 3.35 -2.73
CA ALA A 91 -5.19 4.79 -2.98
C ALA A 91 -4.81 5.07 -4.44
N PRO A 92 -5.12 6.26 -4.99
CA PRO A 92 -4.60 6.67 -6.28
C PRO A 92 -3.07 6.62 -6.27
N LEU A 93 -2.46 6.02 -7.29
CA LEU A 93 -1.00 5.86 -7.36
C LEU A 93 -0.28 7.21 -7.44
N ASP A 94 -0.88 8.18 -8.11
CA ASP A 94 -0.33 9.53 -8.23
C ASP A 94 -0.30 10.29 -6.91
N ASP A 95 -1.11 9.88 -5.93
CA ASP A 95 -1.17 10.51 -4.60
C ASP A 95 -0.16 9.88 -3.61
N LEU A 96 0.50 8.76 -3.97
CA LEU A 96 1.47 8.10 -3.08
C LEU A 96 2.62 9.01 -2.63
N PRO A 97 3.16 9.91 -3.48
CA PRO A 97 4.20 10.85 -3.05
C PRO A 97 3.78 11.78 -1.89
N GLU A 98 2.49 12.06 -1.75
CA GLU A 98 1.94 12.85 -0.65
C GLU A 98 1.48 11.97 0.53
N ILE A 99 0.98 10.78 0.23
CA ILE A 99 0.48 9.84 1.21
C ILE A 99 1.61 9.25 2.07
N LEU A 100 2.71 8.83 1.46
CA LEU A 100 3.80 8.17 2.19
C LEU A 100 4.43 9.06 3.27
N PRO A 101 4.73 10.35 3.02
CA PRO A 101 5.18 11.26 4.07
C PRO A 101 4.15 11.45 5.20
N ALA A 102 2.86 11.50 4.87
CA ALA A 102 1.80 11.61 5.88
C ALA A 102 1.71 10.35 6.75
N LEU A 103 1.83 9.16 6.16
CA LEU A 103 1.91 7.90 6.90
C LEU A 103 3.17 7.81 7.77
N ALA A 104 4.32 8.29 7.28
CA ALA A 104 5.56 8.35 8.04
C ALA A 104 5.41 9.29 9.26
N ALA A 105 4.80 10.45 9.08
CA ALA A 105 4.52 11.37 10.18
C ALA A 105 3.54 10.76 11.20
N TRP A 106 2.49 10.07 10.73
CA TRP A 106 1.57 9.35 11.61
C TRP A 106 2.30 8.23 12.38
N SER A 107 3.12 7.41 11.71
CA SER A 107 3.85 6.32 12.36
C SER A 107 4.82 6.83 13.43
N THR A 108 5.46 7.97 13.19
CA THR A 108 6.31 8.63 14.19
C THR A 108 5.51 9.04 15.43
N GLN A 109 4.28 9.54 15.27
CA GLN A 109 3.38 9.83 16.40
C GLN A 109 2.97 8.58 17.18
N GLN A 110 3.01 7.40 16.54
CA GLN A 110 2.80 6.11 17.20
C GLN A 110 4.06 5.54 17.89
N GLY A 111 5.17 6.27 17.85
CA GLY A 111 6.44 5.85 18.43
C GLY A 111 7.35 5.04 17.51
N CYS A 112 6.99 4.89 16.24
CA CYS A 112 7.84 4.21 15.27
C CYS A 112 8.97 5.14 14.79
N LYS A 113 10.14 4.57 14.54
CA LYS A 113 11.29 5.28 13.96
C LYS A 113 11.36 5.13 12.45
N GLU A 114 10.80 4.05 11.92
CA GLU A 114 10.89 3.69 10.52
C GLU A 114 9.52 3.32 9.96
N LEU A 115 9.26 3.73 8.71
CA LEU A 115 8.15 3.23 7.89
C LEU A 115 8.74 2.40 6.75
N HIS A 116 8.42 1.12 6.74
CA HIS A 116 8.81 0.20 5.68
C HIS A 116 7.68 -0.01 4.68
N PHE A 117 7.99 0.05 3.40
CA PHE A 117 7.05 -0.23 2.33
C PHE A 117 7.70 -1.08 1.24
N SER A 118 7.16 -2.27 1.01
CA SER A 118 7.66 -3.20 0.00
C SER A 118 6.82 -3.10 -1.26
N LEU A 119 7.47 -2.88 -2.39
CA LEU A 119 6.84 -2.75 -3.71
C LEU A 119 7.68 -3.45 -4.77
N THR A 120 7.03 -3.83 -5.88
CA THR A 120 7.75 -4.24 -7.08
C THR A 120 8.64 -3.13 -7.64
N GLY A 121 9.79 -3.51 -8.20
CA GLY A 121 10.87 -2.59 -8.52
C GLY A 121 10.49 -1.43 -9.46
N ARG A 122 9.49 -1.58 -10.32
CA ARG A 122 8.99 -0.49 -11.17
C ARG A 122 8.44 0.66 -10.33
N PHE A 123 7.57 0.36 -9.37
CA PHE A 123 6.95 1.36 -8.49
C PHE A 123 7.93 1.86 -7.43
N ALA A 124 8.79 0.97 -6.91
CA ALA A 124 9.82 1.37 -5.97
C ALA A 124 10.75 2.43 -6.56
N ARG A 125 11.12 2.33 -7.85
CA ARG A 125 11.95 3.34 -8.51
C ARG A 125 11.29 4.72 -8.57
N SER A 126 9.98 4.81 -8.81
CA SER A 126 9.27 6.09 -8.86
C SER A 126 9.16 6.76 -7.48
N LEU A 127 9.14 5.97 -6.42
CA LEU A 127 9.02 6.44 -5.04
C LEU A 127 10.37 6.54 -4.32
N SER A 128 11.45 6.04 -4.91
CA SER A 128 12.79 6.05 -4.30
C SER A 128 13.30 7.44 -3.85
N PRO A 129 12.92 8.57 -4.49
CA PRO A 129 13.33 9.89 -3.99
C PRO A 129 12.74 10.24 -2.61
N LEU A 130 11.70 9.52 -2.17
CA LEU A 130 11.07 9.70 -0.85
C LEU A 130 11.69 8.78 0.21
N ALA A 131 12.43 7.76 -0.19
CA ALA A 131 13.01 6.76 0.70
C ALA A 131 14.40 7.19 1.17
N LEU A 132 14.69 6.93 2.44
CA LEU A 132 16.06 7.04 2.98
C LEU A 132 16.93 5.90 2.48
N GLU A 133 16.35 4.73 2.28
CA GLU A 133 17.02 3.52 1.85
C GLU A 133 16.09 2.67 0.96
N CYS A 134 16.66 2.08 -0.10
CA CYS A 134 15.96 1.16 -0.99
C CYS A 134 16.77 -0.12 -1.15
N ASN A 135 16.24 -1.23 -0.63
CA ASN A 135 16.90 -2.53 -0.68
C ASN A 135 16.10 -3.55 -1.50
N PRO A 136 16.73 -4.33 -2.38
CA PRO A 136 16.07 -5.43 -3.03
C PRO A 136 15.76 -6.55 -2.02
N LEU A 137 14.51 -6.99 -1.98
CA LEU A 137 14.08 -8.07 -1.08
C LEU A 137 14.46 -9.47 -1.57
N GLY A 138 14.94 -9.59 -2.80
CA GLY A 138 15.28 -10.91 -3.39
C GLY A 138 14.06 -11.79 -3.69
N VAL A 139 12.87 -11.20 -3.71
CA VAL A 139 11.63 -11.92 -4.04
C VAL A 139 11.46 -12.00 -5.53
N SER A 140 11.16 -13.19 -6.04
CA SER A 140 10.82 -13.40 -7.44
C SER A 140 9.40 -13.95 -7.56
N ILE A 141 8.68 -13.49 -8.58
CA ILE A 141 7.37 -14.02 -8.92
C ILE A 141 7.58 -15.30 -9.73
N THR A 142 7.12 -16.42 -9.20
CA THR A 142 7.16 -17.69 -9.92
C THR A 142 6.00 -17.75 -10.90
N VAL A 143 6.28 -18.03 -12.16
CA VAL A 143 5.29 -18.22 -13.21
C VAL A 143 5.38 -19.63 -13.77
N SER A 144 4.29 -20.14 -14.36
CA SER A 144 4.27 -21.45 -14.97
C SER A 144 5.21 -21.50 -16.18
N SER A 145 5.98 -22.58 -16.31
CA SER A 145 6.83 -22.84 -17.48
C SER A 145 6.03 -22.99 -18.80
N LEU A 146 4.72 -23.21 -18.70
CA LEU A 146 3.81 -23.29 -19.84
C LEU A 146 3.28 -21.92 -20.29
N MET A 147 3.60 -20.86 -19.54
CA MET A 147 3.15 -19.52 -19.87
C MET A 147 3.95 -18.95 -21.04
N PRO A 148 3.30 -18.33 -22.04
CA PRO A 148 4.01 -17.64 -23.13
C PRO A 148 4.95 -16.56 -22.58
N LYS A 149 6.11 -16.40 -23.22
CA LYS A 149 7.19 -15.53 -22.75
C LYS A 149 6.74 -14.08 -22.60
N ASP A 150 5.95 -13.55 -23.52
CA ASP A 150 5.39 -12.20 -23.47
C ASP A 150 4.52 -11.97 -22.21
N LYS A 151 3.80 -13.00 -21.77
CA LYS A 151 3.02 -12.97 -20.52
C LYS A 151 3.92 -13.01 -19.29
N VAL A 152 4.99 -13.81 -19.34
CA VAL A 152 6.01 -13.87 -18.27
C VAL A 152 6.67 -12.50 -18.09
N ASP A 153 7.12 -11.91 -19.21
CA ASP A 153 7.77 -10.60 -19.20
C ASP A 153 6.82 -9.52 -18.65
N LEU A 154 5.54 -9.54 -19.06
CA LEU A 154 4.53 -8.62 -18.54
C LEU A 154 4.34 -8.76 -17.03
N ILE A 155 4.29 -9.99 -16.51
CA ILE A 155 4.16 -10.23 -15.06
C ILE A 155 5.38 -9.69 -14.33
N HIS A 156 6.59 -9.95 -14.81
CA HIS A 156 7.80 -9.49 -14.14
C HIS A 156 7.97 -7.96 -14.16
N GLU A 157 7.53 -7.31 -15.22
CA GLU A 157 7.73 -5.86 -15.40
C GLU A 157 6.57 -5.01 -14.87
N ALA A 158 5.36 -5.55 -14.89
CA ALA A 158 4.14 -4.79 -14.65
C ALA A 158 3.21 -5.41 -13.59
N PHE A 159 3.76 -6.13 -12.60
CA PHE A 159 2.98 -6.64 -11.49
C PHE A 159 2.99 -5.65 -10.32
N TRP A 160 1.80 -5.31 -9.80
CA TRP A 160 1.66 -4.59 -8.55
C TRP A 160 1.63 -5.60 -7.40
N LEU A 161 2.68 -5.60 -6.60
CA LEU A 161 2.79 -6.38 -5.37
C LEU A 161 3.13 -5.48 -4.19
N THR A 162 2.51 -5.79 -3.06
CA THR A 162 2.84 -5.21 -1.76
C THR A 162 3.23 -6.32 -0.77
N ALA A 163 3.65 -5.96 0.43
CA ALA A 163 3.90 -6.96 1.49
C ALA A 163 2.65 -7.77 1.83
N GLY A 164 1.44 -7.22 1.61
CA GLY A 164 0.18 -7.91 1.79
C GLY A 164 -0.07 -9.06 0.82
N ASP A 165 0.57 -9.05 -0.34
CA ASP A 165 0.46 -10.15 -1.33
C ASP A 165 1.43 -11.29 -1.06
N THR A 166 2.30 -11.16 -0.07
CA THR A 166 3.34 -12.14 0.25
C THR A 166 3.15 -12.67 1.68
N ASP A 167 3.51 -13.93 1.90
CA ASP A 167 3.52 -14.54 3.23
C ASP A 167 4.87 -14.31 3.95
N TYR A 168 5.48 -13.15 3.74
CA TYR A 168 6.71 -12.79 4.42
C TYR A 168 6.47 -12.66 5.92
N ARG A 169 7.14 -13.53 6.65
CA ARG A 169 7.22 -13.56 8.11
C ARG A 169 8.45 -12.79 8.59
#